data_eea07e817d28621de73025e5ba9fc341
#
_entry.id   eea07e817d28621de73025e5ba9fc341
#
_cell.length_a   1.000
_cell.length_b   1.000
_cell.length_c   1.000
_cell.angle_alpha   90.00
_cell.angle_beta   90.00
_cell.angle_gamma   90.00
#
_symmetry.space_group_name_H-M   'P 1'
#
loop_
_entity.id
_entity.type
_entity.pdbx_description
1 polymer ?
#
loop_
_entity_poly.entity_id
_entity_poly.type
_entity_poly.pdbx_seq_one_letter_code
_entity_poly.pdbx_strand_id
1 'polypeptide(L)'
;MSQNFVTLSYNQKSTRTIMSDSDKDAFKQAALEYHTLTPAGKIKVVPTKAMVTQRDLSLAYSPGVAHACEAIVADPSQVSALTARGNLVAVITNGTAVLGLGNIGPLAGKPVMEGKAVLFQKFAGI
;
A
#
# COMPACT_ATOMS: atom_id res chain seq x y z
N MET A 1 -34.15 -45.42 -1.05
CA MET A 1 -34.24 -43.93 -0.95
C MET A 1 -33.16 -43.32 -1.83
N SER A 2 -33.56 -42.86 -3.00
CA SER A 2 -32.64 -42.29 -4.01
C SER A 2 -32.55 -40.78 -3.80
N GLN A 3 -31.37 -40.26 -3.48
CA GLN A 3 -31.15 -38.81 -3.37
C GLN A 3 -30.77 -38.28 -4.74
N ASN A 4 -31.64 -37.46 -5.34
CA ASN A 4 -31.36 -36.71 -6.56
C ASN A 4 -30.51 -35.50 -6.22
N PHE A 5 -29.25 -35.52 -6.64
CA PHE A 5 -28.41 -34.32 -6.63
C PHE A 5 -28.77 -33.44 -7.85
N VAL A 6 -29.33 -32.26 -7.58
CA VAL A 6 -29.54 -31.23 -8.62
C VAL A 6 -28.23 -30.47 -8.78
N THR A 7 -27.56 -30.70 -9.89
CA THR A 7 -26.36 -29.94 -10.26
C THR A 7 -26.81 -28.61 -10.90
N LEU A 8 -26.69 -27.51 -10.17
CA LEU A 8 -26.88 -26.16 -10.72
C LEU A 8 -25.64 -25.76 -11.52
N SER A 9 -25.73 -25.87 -12.85
CA SER A 9 -24.73 -25.31 -13.75
C SER A 9 -24.90 -23.80 -13.82
N TYR A 10 -23.98 -23.07 -13.15
CA TYR A 10 -23.91 -21.60 -13.20
C TYR A 10 -23.24 -21.19 -14.52
N ASN A 11 -24.04 -20.89 -15.52
CA ASN A 11 -23.57 -20.44 -16.84
C ASN A 11 -23.36 -18.91 -16.78
N GLN A 12 -22.22 -18.47 -16.21
CA GLN A 12 -21.81 -17.07 -16.26
C GLN A 12 -21.27 -16.75 -17.68
N LYS A 13 -22.15 -16.34 -18.56
CA LYS A 13 -21.73 -15.58 -19.75
C LYS A 13 -21.22 -14.22 -19.26
N SER A 14 -19.90 -14.12 -19.02
CA SER A 14 -19.22 -12.86 -18.82
C SER A 14 -19.38 -12.04 -20.11
N THR A 15 -20.32 -11.11 -20.11
CA THR A 15 -20.46 -10.10 -21.14
C THR A 15 -19.28 -9.14 -20.93
N ARG A 16 -18.18 -9.38 -21.63
CA ARG A 16 -17.05 -8.45 -21.68
C ARG A 16 -17.56 -7.20 -22.40
N THR A 17 -17.97 -6.18 -21.66
CA THR A 17 -18.29 -4.88 -22.22
C THR A 17 -16.99 -4.33 -22.80
N ILE A 18 -16.90 -4.32 -24.13
CA ILE A 18 -15.77 -3.72 -24.85
C ILE A 18 -15.98 -2.21 -24.75
N MET A 19 -15.14 -1.53 -23.97
CA MET A 19 -15.14 -0.07 -23.89
C MET A 19 -14.83 0.51 -25.28
N SER A 20 -15.56 1.56 -25.66
CA SER A 20 -15.26 2.33 -26.88
C SER A 20 -13.89 2.99 -26.78
N ASP A 21 -13.29 3.40 -27.87
CA ASP A 21 -11.99 4.08 -27.84
C ASP A 21 -12.09 5.44 -27.13
N SER A 22 -13.20 6.17 -27.25
CA SER A 22 -13.47 7.38 -26.50
C SER A 22 -13.56 7.12 -24.98
N ASP A 23 -14.15 5.99 -24.54
CA ASP A 23 -14.21 5.63 -23.12
C ASP A 23 -12.83 5.29 -22.55
N LYS A 24 -11.99 4.64 -23.37
CA LYS A 24 -10.59 4.34 -22.98
C LYS A 24 -9.77 5.61 -22.80
N ASP A 25 -9.92 6.59 -23.69
CA ASP A 25 -9.21 7.86 -23.61
C ASP A 25 -9.70 8.69 -22.40
N ALA A 26 -11.00 8.74 -22.16
CA ALA A 26 -11.58 9.39 -21.00
C ALA A 26 -11.09 8.74 -19.70
N PHE A 27 -11.03 7.40 -19.62
CA PHE A 27 -10.52 6.69 -18.46
C PHE A 27 -9.02 6.92 -18.24
N LYS A 28 -8.24 6.96 -19.34
CA LYS A 28 -6.80 7.29 -19.28
C LYS A 28 -6.58 8.68 -18.70
N GLN A 29 -7.34 9.67 -19.17
CA GLN A 29 -7.24 11.04 -18.67
C GLN A 29 -7.59 11.11 -17.18
N ALA A 30 -8.71 10.51 -16.77
CA ALA A 30 -9.12 10.45 -15.37
C ALA A 30 -8.07 9.75 -14.47
N ALA A 31 -7.42 8.69 -14.97
CA ALA A 31 -6.36 8.02 -14.25
C ALA A 31 -5.12 8.91 -14.06
N LEU A 32 -4.74 9.68 -15.08
CA LEU A 32 -3.62 10.63 -14.96
C LEU A 32 -3.95 11.76 -13.99
N GLU A 33 -5.14 12.33 -14.08
CA GLU A 33 -5.63 13.35 -13.14
C GLU A 33 -5.63 12.83 -11.71
N TYR A 34 -6.15 11.63 -11.47
CA TYR A 34 -6.14 11.00 -10.14
C TYR A 34 -4.75 10.94 -9.52
N HIS A 35 -3.71 10.62 -10.30
CA HIS A 35 -2.34 10.52 -9.81
C HIS A 35 -1.67 11.87 -9.59
N THR A 36 -2.13 12.93 -10.27
CA THR A 36 -1.58 14.30 -10.16
C THR A 36 -2.32 15.20 -9.16
N LEU A 37 -3.47 14.78 -8.64
CA LEU A 37 -4.17 15.52 -7.58
C LEU A 37 -3.24 15.82 -6.40
N THR A 38 -3.38 16.98 -5.81
CA THR A 38 -2.54 17.41 -4.69
C THR A 38 -3.04 16.79 -3.36
N PRO A 39 -2.17 16.09 -2.59
CA PRO A 39 -0.79 15.76 -2.89
C PRO A 39 -0.68 14.66 -3.95
N ALA A 40 0.34 14.76 -4.84
CA ALA A 40 0.55 13.77 -5.89
C ALA A 40 0.88 12.38 -5.34
N GLY A 41 0.53 11.34 -6.10
CA GLY A 41 0.68 9.94 -5.68
C GLY A 41 -0.48 9.45 -4.82
N LYS A 42 -0.31 8.27 -4.19
CA LYS A 42 -1.38 7.58 -3.45
C LYS A 42 -1.06 7.33 -1.99
N ILE A 43 0.17 7.61 -1.56
CA ILE A 43 0.64 7.37 -0.19
C ILE A 43 1.27 8.62 0.40
N LYS A 44 1.21 8.72 1.72
CA LYS A 44 1.94 9.73 2.50
C LYS A 44 2.48 9.10 3.78
N VAL A 45 3.53 9.70 4.34
CA VAL A 45 4.06 9.34 5.66
C VAL A 45 3.52 10.35 6.67
N VAL A 46 2.94 9.86 7.76
CA VAL A 46 2.41 10.68 8.84
C VAL A 46 2.90 10.18 10.18
N PRO A 47 3.19 11.06 11.16
CA PRO A 47 3.48 10.66 12.52
C PRO A 47 2.27 9.99 13.15
N THR A 48 2.48 8.96 13.99
CA THR A 48 1.44 8.30 14.78
C THR A 48 1.32 8.90 16.19
N LYS A 49 2.26 9.75 16.57
CA LYS A 49 2.33 10.44 17.87
C LYS A 49 2.25 11.94 17.66
N ALA A 50 1.69 12.65 18.64
CA ALA A 50 1.70 14.11 18.63
C ALA A 50 3.14 14.66 18.69
N MET A 51 3.38 15.77 18.00
CA MET A 51 4.64 16.52 17.99
C MET A 51 4.30 18.01 18.06
N VAL A 52 3.64 18.43 19.13
CA VAL A 52 3.09 19.79 19.30
C VAL A 52 3.84 20.57 20.38
N THR A 53 4.26 19.89 21.43
CA THR A 53 4.91 20.51 22.58
C THR A 53 6.40 20.21 22.66
N GLN A 54 7.16 21.01 23.42
CA GLN A 54 8.56 20.74 23.73
C GLN A 54 8.73 19.38 24.44
N ARG A 55 7.74 18.97 25.21
CA ARG A 55 7.75 17.65 25.85
C ARG A 55 7.64 16.54 24.81
N ASP A 56 6.76 16.67 23.82
CA ASP A 56 6.61 15.67 22.74
C ASP A 56 7.92 15.51 21.98
N LEU A 57 8.58 16.62 21.64
CA LEU A 57 9.88 16.62 20.99
C LEU A 57 10.94 15.89 21.85
N SER A 58 10.97 16.17 23.16
CA SER A 58 11.91 15.54 24.07
C SER A 58 11.68 14.03 24.21
N LEU A 59 10.45 13.57 24.14
CA LEU A 59 10.10 12.15 24.19
C LEU A 59 10.37 11.44 22.85
N ALA A 60 10.02 12.09 21.74
CA ALA A 60 10.12 11.49 20.41
C ALA A 60 11.54 11.50 19.83
N TYR A 61 12.38 12.44 20.26
CA TYR A 61 13.74 12.60 19.77
C TYR A 61 14.75 12.68 20.93
N SER A 62 15.29 13.84 21.25
CA SER A 62 16.35 13.95 22.27
C SER A 62 15.82 14.62 23.53
N PRO A 63 16.08 14.07 24.73
CA PRO A 63 16.90 12.86 25.05
C PRO A 63 16.11 11.55 25.09
N GLY A 64 14.78 11.56 25.03
CA GLY A 64 13.90 10.42 25.32
C GLY A 64 14.09 9.21 24.40
N VAL A 65 14.44 9.42 23.13
CA VAL A 65 14.68 8.34 22.17
C VAL A 65 15.79 7.38 22.61
N ALA A 66 16.78 7.86 23.38
CA ALA A 66 17.86 7.01 23.88
C ALA A 66 17.35 5.83 24.70
N HIS A 67 16.31 6.03 25.52
CA HIS A 67 15.72 4.97 26.34
C HIS A 67 15.07 3.87 25.51
N ALA A 68 14.46 4.19 24.37
CA ALA A 68 13.96 3.19 23.44
C ALA A 68 15.10 2.41 22.78
N CYS A 69 16.18 3.08 22.42
CA CYS A 69 17.38 2.43 21.88
C CYS A 69 18.01 1.48 22.89
N GLU A 70 18.19 1.93 24.14
CA GLU A 70 18.75 1.11 25.23
C GLU A 70 17.89 -0.14 25.50
N ALA A 71 16.56 0.00 25.51
CA ALA A 71 15.65 -1.12 25.68
C ALA A 71 15.80 -2.17 24.54
N ILE A 72 15.95 -1.73 23.29
CA ILE A 72 16.18 -2.63 22.16
C ILE A 72 17.56 -3.29 22.21
N VAL A 73 18.59 -2.58 22.69
CA VAL A 73 19.93 -3.16 22.91
C VAL A 73 19.87 -4.24 23.97
N ALA A 74 19.15 -4.01 25.07
CA ALA A 74 18.98 -4.99 26.14
C ALA A 74 18.15 -6.21 25.71
N ASP A 75 17.12 -6.01 24.90
CA ASP A 75 16.24 -7.04 24.35
C ASP A 75 15.84 -6.70 22.91
N PRO A 76 16.51 -7.29 21.90
CA PRO A 76 16.19 -7.04 20.48
C PRO A 76 14.75 -7.36 20.08
N SER A 77 14.01 -8.19 20.81
CA SER A 77 12.62 -8.50 20.53
C SER A 77 11.71 -7.28 20.69
N GLN A 78 12.10 -6.29 21.48
CA GLN A 78 11.37 -5.03 21.71
C GLN A 78 11.28 -4.13 20.47
N VAL A 79 12.09 -4.38 19.44
CA VAL A 79 12.10 -3.53 18.24
C VAL A 79 10.72 -3.39 17.58
N SER A 80 9.92 -4.46 17.59
CA SER A 80 8.57 -4.42 16.99
C SER A 80 7.55 -3.68 17.86
N ALA A 81 7.77 -3.62 19.18
CA ALA A 81 6.90 -2.88 20.10
C ALA A 81 7.25 -1.38 20.18
N LEU A 82 8.55 -1.07 20.03
CA LEU A 82 9.05 0.31 20.21
C LEU A 82 9.20 1.08 18.89
N THR A 83 9.03 0.43 17.74
CA THR A 83 9.17 1.05 16.41
C THR A 83 8.03 0.65 15.47
N ALA A 84 7.94 1.31 14.32
CA ALA A 84 6.99 0.96 13.25
C ALA A 84 7.29 -0.42 12.59
N ARG A 85 8.42 -1.07 12.90
CA ARG A 85 8.81 -2.35 12.29
C ARG A 85 7.75 -3.44 12.43
N GLY A 86 7.00 -3.44 13.53
CA GLY A 86 5.92 -4.40 13.78
C GLY A 86 4.75 -4.32 12.80
N ASN A 87 4.61 -3.19 12.09
CA ASN A 87 3.51 -2.95 11.16
C ASN A 87 3.96 -2.13 9.93
N LEU A 88 5.12 -2.44 9.37
CA LEU A 88 5.66 -1.76 8.20
C LEU A 88 6.16 -2.78 7.18
N VAL A 89 5.66 -2.70 5.96
CA VAL A 89 6.06 -3.52 4.81
C VAL A 89 6.55 -2.63 3.68
N ALA A 90 7.73 -2.96 3.14
CA ALA A 90 8.25 -2.29 1.95
C ALA A 90 7.81 -3.03 0.69
N VAL A 91 7.29 -2.29 -0.29
CA VAL A 91 7.04 -2.80 -1.64
C VAL A 91 8.18 -2.35 -2.55
N ILE A 92 9.00 -3.30 -2.99
CA ILE A 92 10.25 -3.04 -3.71
C ILE A 92 10.18 -3.64 -5.11
N THR A 93 10.66 -2.90 -6.11
CA THR A 93 10.78 -3.39 -7.50
C THR A 93 11.92 -2.69 -8.23
N ASN A 94 12.53 -3.38 -9.19
CA ASN A 94 13.39 -2.81 -10.20
C ASN A 94 12.63 -2.49 -11.51
N GLY A 95 11.33 -2.82 -11.58
CA GLY A 95 10.46 -2.56 -12.72
C GLY A 95 10.73 -3.41 -13.96
N THR A 96 11.44 -4.56 -13.83
CA THR A 96 11.79 -5.41 -14.96
C THR A 96 10.64 -6.26 -15.51
N ALA A 97 9.60 -6.48 -14.71
CA ALA A 97 8.43 -7.30 -15.09
C ALA A 97 7.15 -6.73 -14.46
N VAL A 98 6.64 -5.66 -15.02
CA VAL A 98 5.37 -5.04 -14.60
C VAL A 98 4.23 -5.61 -15.45
N LEU A 99 3.18 -6.14 -14.79
CA LEU A 99 2.07 -6.82 -15.44
C LEU A 99 1.44 -5.97 -16.56
N GLY A 100 1.42 -6.51 -17.77
CA GLY A 100 0.88 -5.85 -18.96
C GLY A 100 1.81 -4.83 -19.62
N LEU A 101 2.93 -4.45 -18.97
CA LEU A 101 3.85 -3.40 -19.45
C LEU A 101 5.28 -3.90 -19.66
N GLY A 102 5.66 -5.06 -19.09
CA GLY A 102 6.99 -5.64 -19.22
C GLY A 102 8.06 -4.85 -18.44
N ASN A 103 9.22 -4.67 -19.06
CA ASN A 103 10.36 -3.96 -18.47
C ASN A 103 10.22 -2.45 -18.71
N ILE A 104 9.71 -1.73 -17.72
CA ILE A 104 9.52 -0.28 -17.76
C ILE A 104 10.43 0.49 -16.79
N GLY A 105 11.26 -0.23 -16.04
CA GLY A 105 12.20 0.34 -15.08
C GLY A 105 11.59 0.78 -13.75
N PRO A 106 12.45 1.13 -12.77
CA PRO A 106 12.01 1.38 -11.39
C PRO A 106 11.17 2.65 -11.22
N LEU A 107 11.40 3.67 -12.03
CA LEU A 107 10.65 4.94 -11.92
C LEU A 107 9.21 4.77 -12.42
N ALA A 108 9.03 4.20 -13.61
CA ALA A 108 7.71 3.97 -14.19
C ALA A 108 6.89 2.90 -13.43
N GLY A 109 7.56 2.03 -12.65
CA GLY A 109 6.91 1.06 -11.77
C GLY A 109 6.32 1.66 -10.47
N LYS A 110 6.70 2.88 -10.07
CA LYS A 110 6.25 3.48 -8.80
C LYS A 110 4.74 3.56 -8.62
N PRO A 111 3.93 3.99 -9.60
CA PRO A 111 2.48 4.05 -9.42
C PRO A 111 1.85 2.69 -9.09
N VAL A 112 2.39 1.59 -9.61
CA VAL A 112 1.94 0.23 -9.31
C VAL A 112 2.32 -0.15 -7.88
N MET A 113 3.52 0.20 -7.42
CA MET A 113 3.97 -0.09 -6.05
C MET A 113 3.17 0.70 -5.01
N GLU A 114 2.85 1.96 -5.29
CA GLU A 114 1.95 2.74 -4.45
C GLU A 114 0.54 2.14 -4.40
N GLY A 115 0.03 1.64 -5.53
CA GLY A 115 -1.23 0.90 -5.57
C GLY A 115 -1.21 -0.32 -4.65
N LYS A 116 -0.13 -1.11 -4.64
CA LYS A 116 0.04 -2.24 -3.72
C LYS A 116 0.08 -1.79 -2.26
N ALA A 117 0.79 -0.70 -1.96
CA ALA A 117 0.83 -0.15 -0.61
C ALA A 117 -0.57 0.25 -0.10
N VAL A 118 -1.38 0.89 -0.95
CA VAL A 118 -2.78 1.21 -0.63
C VAL A 118 -3.61 -0.04 -0.37
N LEU A 119 -3.40 -1.13 -1.13
CA LEU A 119 -4.09 -2.41 -0.91
C LEU A 119 -3.68 -3.05 0.42
N PHE A 120 -2.38 -3.04 0.78
CA PHE A 120 -1.90 -3.52 2.07
C PHE A 120 -2.56 -2.74 3.22
N GLN A 121 -2.55 -1.42 3.13
CA GLN A 121 -3.19 -0.57 4.14
C GLN A 121 -4.69 -0.85 4.23
N LYS A 122 -5.39 -0.95 3.11
CA LYS A 122 -6.85 -1.12 3.05
C LYS A 122 -7.31 -2.48 3.58
N PHE A 123 -6.58 -3.55 3.26
CA PHE A 123 -7.04 -4.92 3.53
C PHE A 123 -6.31 -5.60 4.69
N ALA A 124 -5.11 -5.16 5.04
CA ALA A 124 -4.31 -5.75 6.11
C ALA A 124 -3.98 -4.78 7.26
N GLY A 125 -4.27 -3.49 7.10
CA GLY A 125 -3.94 -2.48 8.11
C GLY A 125 -2.44 -2.24 8.28
N ILE A 126 -1.66 -2.54 7.24
CA ILE A 126 -0.20 -2.45 7.24
C ILE A 126 0.23 -1.20 6.47
#